data_c890b98b5cd2e514f9aae8a6df844d4e
#
_entry.id   c890b98b5cd2e514f9aae8a6df844d4e
#
_cell.length_a   1.000
_cell.length_b   1.000
_cell.length_c   1.000
_cell.angle_alpha   90.00
_cell.angle_beta   90.00
_cell.angle_gamma   90.00
#
_symmetry.space_group_name_H-M   'P 1'
#
loop_
_entity.id
_entity.type
_entity.pdbx_description
1 polymer ?
#
loop_
_entity_poly.entity_id
_entity_poly.type
_entity_poly.pdbx_seq_one_letter_code
_entity_poly.pdbx_strand_id
1 'polypeptide(L)'
;MLGTTEADLFVTPEMIESGEKTALYKGCIEWSEKTEELWGQPSYVYYFKRHLPGDDWGAFHCAELWYMFGTLDRCWRPWEEHDRKLSEDMLNYWTHFMRTGKPTDGDDWKPCTKENPYVKEFE
;
A
#
# COMPACT_ATOMS: atom_id res chain seq x y z
N MET A 1 8.41 -2.93 -5.86
CA MET A 1 7.15 -2.70 -5.13
C MET A 1 7.25 -1.37 -4.40
N LEU A 2 6.25 -0.52 -4.46
CA LEU A 2 6.20 0.79 -3.81
C LEU A 2 4.74 1.21 -3.58
N GLY A 3 4.53 2.18 -2.67
CA GLY A 3 3.19 2.68 -2.39
C GLY A 3 3.17 3.80 -1.37
N THR A 4 1.97 4.20 -0.98
CA THR A 4 1.72 5.27 -0.02
C THR A 4 0.55 4.92 0.89
N THR A 5 0.40 5.68 1.98
CA THR A 5 -0.79 5.65 2.83
C THR A 5 -1.77 6.76 2.44
N GLU A 6 -3.02 6.67 2.90
CA GLU A 6 -4.06 7.66 2.59
C GLU A 6 -3.76 9.02 3.21
N ALA A 7 -3.36 9.05 4.48
CA ALA A 7 -2.94 10.24 5.20
C ALA A 7 -1.40 10.33 5.29
N ASP A 8 -0.73 10.20 4.15
CA ASP A 8 0.73 10.28 4.03
C ASP A 8 1.24 11.71 4.22
N LEU A 9 2.53 11.94 4.04
CA LEU A 9 3.15 13.26 4.16
C LEU A 9 2.49 14.29 3.22
N PHE A 10 2.29 15.50 3.74
CA PHE A 10 1.69 16.64 3.02
C PHE A 10 0.21 16.48 2.63
N VAL A 11 -0.49 15.53 3.22
CA VAL A 11 -1.94 15.37 3.04
C VAL A 11 -2.69 16.25 4.02
N THR A 12 -3.70 16.98 3.53
CA THR A 12 -4.60 17.77 4.36
C THR A 12 -5.92 17.03 4.61
N PRO A 13 -6.66 17.35 5.70
CA PRO A 13 -7.98 16.76 5.93
C PRO A 13 -8.94 16.94 4.72
N GLU A 14 -8.90 18.08 4.08
CA GLU A 14 -9.75 18.38 2.90
C GLU A 14 -9.41 17.46 1.72
N MET A 15 -8.13 17.11 1.53
CA MET A 15 -7.72 16.14 0.49
C MET A 15 -8.24 14.74 0.80
N ILE A 16 -8.23 14.33 2.07
CA ILE A 16 -8.78 13.03 2.48
C ILE A 16 -10.31 13.00 2.22
N GLU A 17 -11.03 14.03 2.66
CA GLU A 17 -12.49 14.16 2.49
C GLU A 17 -12.91 14.20 1.02
N SER A 18 -12.14 14.89 0.17
CA SER A 18 -12.40 14.95 -1.28
C SER A 18 -12.00 13.68 -2.04
N GLY A 19 -11.23 12.79 -1.42
CA GLY A 19 -10.64 11.61 -2.07
C GLY A 19 -9.54 11.96 -3.09
N GLU A 20 -9.01 13.18 -3.03
CA GLU A 20 -7.94 13.63 -3.93
C GLU A 20 -6.67 12.81 -3.72
N LYS A 21 -6.13 12.26 -4.79
CA LYS A 21 -4.88 11.51 -4.74
C LYS A 21 -3.66 12.44 -4.71
N THR A 22 -2.79 12.17 -3.77
CA THR A 22 -1.59 12.98 -3.49
C THR A 22 -0.57 12.93 -4.62
N ALA A 23 0.39 13.86 -4.60
CA ALA A 23 1.55 13.82 -5.50
C ALA A 23 2.38 12.55 -5.30
N LEU A 24 2.49 12.03 -4.06
CA LEU A 24 3.18 10.77 -3.78
C LEU A 24 2.48 9.59 -4.43
N TYR A 25 1.15 9.50 -4.33
CA TYR A 25 0.36 8.46 -4.98
C TYR A 25 0.55 8.48 -6.51
N LYS A 26 0.40 9.65 -7.12
CA LYS A 26 0.61 9.85 -8.57
C LYS A 26 2.04 9.51 -8.96
N GLY A 27 3.02 9.94 -8.17
CA GLY A 27 4.44 9.67 -8.39
C GLY A 27 4.79 8.18 -8.36
N CYS A 28 4.10 7.36 -7.55
CA CYS A 28 4.28 5.90 -7.58
C CYS A 28 3.87 5.30 -8.93
N ILE A 29 2.77 5.76 -9.51
CA ILE A 29 2.29 5.32 -10.82
C ILE A 29 3.27 5.78 -11.91
N GLU A 30 3.61 7.07 -11.94
CA GLU A 30 4.56 7.64 -12.89
C GLU A 30 5.92 6.94 -12.85
N TRP A 31 6.41 6.60 -11.65
CA TRP A 31 7.65 5.84 -11.48
C TRP A 31 7.54 4.45 -12.13
N SER A 32 6.42 3.75 -11.91
CA SER A 32 6.21 2.43 -12.49
C SER A 32 6.16 2.47 -14.02
N GLU A 33 5.42 3.42 -14.57
CA GLU A 33 5.36 3.65 -16.01
C GLU A 33 6.75 3.98 -16.60
N LYS A 34 7.52 4.79 -15.89
CA LYS A 34 8.86 5.16 -16.32
C LYS A 34 9.85 3.99 -16.29
N THR A 35 9.77 3.14 -15.27
CA THR A 35 10.61 1.94 -15.18
C THR A 35 10.21 0.90 -16.21
N GLU A 36 8.92 0.79 -16.55
CA GLU A 36 8.45 -0.03 -17.67
C GLU A 36 9.01 0.46 -19.00
N GLU A 37 8.90 1.78 -19.28
CA GLU A 37 9.41 2.39 -20.52
C GLU A 37 10.92 2.19 -20.71
N LEU A 38 11.70 2.41 -19.65
CA LEU A 38 13.16 2.41 -19.72
C LEU A 38 13.77 1.00 -19.68
N TRP A 39 13.17 0.09 -18.93
CA TRP A 39 13.77 -1.22 -18.62
C TRP A 39 12.83 -2.41 -18.83
N GLY A 40 11.60 -2.17 -19.30
CA GLY A 40 10.60 -3.23 -19.45
C GLY A 40 10.15 -3.86 -18.13
N GLN A 41 10.33 -3.16 -17.00
CA GLN A 41 10.03 -3.68 -15.68
C GLN A 41 9.10 -2.74 -14.92
N PRO A 42 7.77 -2.90 -15.06
CA PRO A 42 6.81 -2.16 -14.24
C PRO A 42 6.90 -2.57 -12.76
N SER A 43 6.48 -1.67 -11.89
CA SER A 43 6.43 -1.91 -10.46
C SER A 43 5.07 -2.44 -10.01
N TYR A 44 5.02 -3.02 -8.83
CA TYR A 44 3.77 -3.32 -8.12
C TYR A 44 3.50 -2.16 -7.17
N VAL A 45 2.37 -1.49 -7.34
CA VAL A 45 2.00 -0.29 -6.59
C VAL A 45 0.88 -0.61 -5.61
N TYR A 46 0.96 -0.07 -4.38
CA TYR A 46 -0.08 -0.20 -3.38
C TYR A 46 -0.53 1.15 -2.82
N TYR A 47 -1.71 1.15 -2.24
CA TYR A 47 -2.30 2.26 -1.50
C TYR A 47 -2.93 1.73 -0.22
N PHE A 48 -2.40 2.14 0.93
CA PHE A 48 -2.88 1.70 2.23
C PHE A 48 -3.92 2.69 2.75
N LYS A 49 -5.14 2.21 2.99
CA LYS A 49 -6.32 2.99 3.38
C LYS A 49 -6.91 2.54 4.72
N ARG A 50 -6.39 1.47 5.31
CA ARG A 50 -6.89 1.01 6.60
C ARG A 50 -6.66 2.07 7.67
N HIS A 51 -7.75 2.63 8.19
CA HIS A 51 -7.72 3.50 9.36
C HIS A 51 -7.43 2.65 10.60
N LEU A 52 -6.32 2.94 11.29
CA LEU A 52 -5.89 2.15 12.43
C LEU A 52 -6.85 2.34 13.62
N PRO A 53 -7.22 1.27 14.33
CA PRO A 53 -8.11 1.38 15.48
C PRO A 53 -7.43 2.06 16.69
N GLY A 54 -8.23 2.72 17.54
CA GLY A 54 -7.80 3.29 18.82
C GLY A 54 -7.62 4.80 18.86
N ASP A 55 -7.56 5.46 17.69
CA ASP A 55 -7.57 6.92 17.55
C ASP A 55 -8.09 7.34 16.16
N ASP A 56 -8.15 8.66 15.91
CA ASP A 56 -8.68 9.24 14.67
C ASP A 56 -7.57 9.65 13.68
N TRP A 57 -6.37 9.06 13.77
CA TRP A 57 -5.24 9.42 12.89
C TRP A 57 -5.35 8.77 11.50
N GLY A 58 -6.29 7.87 11.30
CA GLY A 58 -6.54 7.23 10.01
C GLY A 58 -5.40 6.33 9.55
N ALA A 59 -5.16 6.31 8.25
CA ALA A 59 -4.03 5.61 7.61
C ALA A 59 -2.85 6.56 7.45
N PHE A 60 -2.23 6.97 8.56
CA PHE A 60 -1.14 7.94 8.62
C PHE A 60 0.16 7.40 8.02
N HIS A 61 1.13 8.29 7.80
CA HIS A 61 2.46 7.93 7.28
C HIS A 61 3.11 6.80 8.09
N CYS A 62 3.55 5.75 7.40
CA CYS A 62 4.12 4.53 7.99
C CYS A 62 3.14 3.62 8.76
N ALA A 63 1.82 3.87 8.69
CA ALA A 63 0.83 3.03 9.37
C ALA A 63 0.84 1.57 8.88
N GLU A 64 1.15 1.35 7.60
CA GLU A 64 1.21 0.03 6.98
C GLU A 64 2.36 -0.84 7.51
N LEU A 65 3.38 -0.24 8.12
CA LEU A 65 4.56 -0.99 8.60
C LEU A 65 4.20 -2.01 9.69
N TRP A 66 3.23 -1.70 10.55
CA TRP A 66 2.74 -2.65 11.56
C TRP A 66 2.20 -3.93 10.93
N TYR A 67 1.52 -3.80 9.81
CA TYR A 67 0.91 -4.90 9.06
C TYR A 67 1.96 -5.68 8.26
N MET A 68 2.75 -4.99 7.45
CA MET A 68 3.71 -5.64 6.54
C MET A 68 4.84 -6.38 7.27
N PHE A 69 5.15 -5.99 8.51
CA PHE A 69 6.15 -6.68 9.35
C PHE A 69 5.53 -7.67 10.34
N GLY A 70 4.20 -7.81 10.38
CA GLY A 70 3.52 -8.72 11.31
C GLY A 70 3.76 -8.35 12.78
N THR A 71 3.86 -7.06 13.10
CA THR A 71 4.24 -6.57 14.43
C THR A 71 3.09 -5.92 15.19
N LEU A 72 1.85 -6.23 14.83
CA LEU A 72 0.65 -5.66 15.48
C LEU A 72 0.70 -5.80 17.00
N ASP A 73 1.09 -6.95 17.53
CA ASP A 73 1.13 -7.23 18.97
C ASP A 73 2.19 -6.42 19.73
N ARG A 74 3.04 -5.66 19.04
CA ARG A 74 4.01 -4.73 19.64
C ARG A 74 3.48 -3.30 19.76
N CYS A 75 2.24 -3.07 19.34
CA CYS A 75 1.57 -1.77 19.39
C CYS A 75 0.38 -1.83 20.37
N TRP A 76 0.10 -0.71 21.03
CA TRP A 76 -0.96 -0.59 22.03
C TRP A 76 -2.40 -0.65 21.47
N ARG A 77 -2.56 -0.58 20.14
CA ARG A 77 -3.85 -0.43 19.47
C ARG A 77 -4.75 -1.65 19.67
N PRO A 78 -6.07 -1.47 19.80
CA PRO A 78 -7.03 -2.55 19.96
C PRO A 78 -7.32 -3.23 18.60
N TRP A 79 -6.34 -4.00 18.11
CA TRP A 79 -6.41 -4.68 16.83
C TRP A 79 -7.60 -5.63 16.71
N GLU A 80 -8.34 -5.50 15.62
CA GLU A 80 -9.47 -6.32 15.26
C GLU A 80 -9.04 -7.57 14.47
N GLU A 81 -9.95 -8.53 14.27
CA GLU A 81 -9.69 -9.71 13.45
C GLU A 81 -9.34 -9.33 12.00
N HIS A 82 -10.01 -8.32 11.48
CA HIS A 82 -9.72 -7.75 10.15
C HIS A 82 -8.27 -7.27 10.06
N ASP A 83 -7.75 -6.57 11.06
CA ASP A 83 -6.36 -6.10 11.06
C ASP A 83 -5.36 -7.25 11.05
N ARG A 84 -5.65 -8.32 11.79
CA ARG A 84 -4.79 -9.51 11.84
C ARG A 84 -4.78 -10.23 10.49
N LYS A 85 -5.93 -10.35 9.85
CA LYS A 85 -6.04 -10.93 8.51
C LYS A 85 -5.33 -10.08 7.46
N LEU A 86 -5.51 -8.76 7.50
CA LEU A 86 -4.83 -7.82 6.61
C LEU A 86 -3.31 -7.91 6.78
N SER A 87 -2.82 -8.00 8.03
CA SER A 87 -1.39 -8.15 8.30
C SER A 87 -0.84 -9.47 7.75
N GLU A 88 -1.58 -10.57 7.90
CA GLU A 88 -1.19 -11.87 7.32
C GLU A 88 -1.10 -11.79 5.79
N ASP A 89 -2.09 -11.19 5.14
CA ASP A 89 -2.13 -11.04 3.69
C ASP A 89 -0.97 -10.16 3.19
N MET A 90 -0.74 -9.01 3.82
CA MET A 90 0.39 -8.13 3.48
C MET A 90 1.73 -8.84 3.67
N LEU A 91 1.94 -9.52 4.79
CA LEU A 91 3.16 -10.28 5.04
C LEU A 91 3.39 -11.36 3.96
N ASN A 92 2.32 -12.05 3.53
CA ASN A 92 2.38 -13.03 2.46
C ASN A 92 2.78 -12.38 1.13
N TYR A 93 2.17 -11.26 0.73
CA TYR A 93 2.54 -10.53 -0.49
C TYR A 93 3.99 -10.08 -0.49
N TRP A 94 4.47 -9.50 0.62
CA TRP A 94 5.86 -9.03 0.73
C TRP A 94 6.86 -10.17 0.69
N THR A 95 6.61 -11.24 1.43
CA THR A 95 7.51 -12.41 1.45
C THR A 95 7.51 -13.15 0.12
N HIS A 96 6.38 -13.26 -0.57
CA HIS A 96 6.30 -13.83 -1.91
C HIS A 96 7.09 -12.97 -2.91
N PHE A 97 6.90 -11.63 -2.85
CA PHE A 97 7.66 -10.70 -3.70
C PHE A 97 9.18 -10.82 -3.50
N MET A 98 9.64 -10.89 -2.25
CA MET A 98 11.07 -11.06 -1.96
C MET A 98 11.66 -12.35 -2.53
N ARG A 99 10.87 -13.39 -2.67
CA ARG A 99 11.31 -14.70 -3.19
C ARG A 99 11.24 -14.79 -4.72
N THR A 100 10.26 -14.18 -5.33
CA THR A 100 9.89 -14.42 -6.74
C THR A 100 9.93 -13.18 -7.63
N GLY A 101 9.98 -11.97 -7.04
CA GLY A 101 9.82 -10.70 -7.75
C GLY A 101 8.38 -10.35 -8.10
N LYS A 102 7.40 -11.13 -7.61
CA LYS A 102 5.97 -10.90 -7.77
C LYS A 102 5.28 -10.99 -6.41
N PRO A 103 4.25 -10.17 -6.10
CA PRO A 103 3.56 -10.27 -4.81
C PRO A 103 2.66 -11.50 -4.69
N THR A 104 2.22 -12.06 -5.82
CA THR A 104 1.35 -13.24 -5.91
C THR A 104 1.58 -13.98 -7.22
N ASP A 105 1.21 -15.25 -7.27
CA ASP A 105 1.08 -16.02 -8.52
C ASP A 105 -0.30 -15.89 -9.16
N GLY A 106 -1.25 -15.27 -8.45
CA GLY A 106 -2.61 -14.98 -8.91
C GLY A 106 -2.74 -13.63 -9.64
N ASP A 107 -3.98 -13.23 -9.89
CA ASP A 107 -4.35 -11.99 -10.57
C ASP A 107 -4.80 -10.87 -9.63
N ASP A 108 -4.73 -11.08 -8.33
CA ASP A 108 -5.22 -10.19 -7.29
C ASP A 108 -4.29 -9.02 -6.97
N TRP A 109 -3.07 -9.03 -7.51
CA TRP A 109 -2.16 -7.89 -7.55
C TRP A 109 -1.34 -7.89 -8.84
N LYS A 110 -1.76 -7.05 -9.79
CA LYS A 110 -1.11 -6.91 -11.10
C LYS A 110 -0.03 -5.82 -11.07
N PRO A 111 0.98 -5.88 -11.98
CA PRO A 111 1.91 -4.77 -12.14
C PRO A 111 1.18 -3.51 -12.62
N CYS A 112 1.64 -2.36 -12.17
CA CYS A 112 1.16 -1.06 -12.60
C CYS A 112 1.87 -0.68 -13.90
N THR A 113 1.15 -0.74 -15.02
CA THR A 113 1.66 -0.43 -16.35
C THR A 113 0.95 0.79 -16.93
N LYS A 114 1.51 1.37 -17.99
CA LYS A 114 0.87 2.47 -18.72
C LYS A 114 -0.49 2.07 -19.32
N GLU A 115 -0.63 0.82 -19.76
CA GLU A 115 -1.89 0.29 -20.30
C GLU A 115 -2.89 -0.07 -19.21
N ASN A 116 -2.40 -0.46 -18.02
CA ASN A 116 -3.20 -0.83 -16.87
C ASN A 116 -2.57 -0.28 -15.59
N PRO A 117 -2.88 0.96 -15.20
CA PRO A 117 -2.32 1.61 -14.01
C PRO A 117 -2.93 1.03 -12.71
N TYR A 118 -2.68 -0.24 -12.47
CA TYR A 118 -3.23 -0.98 -11.34
C TYR A 118 -2.54 -0.60 -10.03
N VAL A 119 -3.35 -0.27 -9.01
CA VAL A 119 -2.90 -0.03 -7.63
C VAL A 119 -3.66 -0.96 -6.70
N LYS A 120 -2.95 -1.76 -5.91
CA LYS A 120 -3.54 -2.62 -4.90
C LYS A 120 -3.94 -1.78 -3.69
N GLU A 121 -5.21 -1.78 -3.34
CA GLU A 121 -5.70 -1.13 -2.13
C GLU A 121 -5.70 -2.12 -0.95
N PHE A 122 -5.28 -1.63 0.22
CA PHE A 122 -5.31 -2.32 1.51
C PHE A 122 -6.18 -1.50 2.47
N GLU A 123 -7.34 -2.04 2.84
CA GLU A 123 -8.34 -1.38 3.69
C GLU A 123 -9.00 -2.33 4.71
#